data_5e1995d764b15c305f9ac54687e6a961
#
_entry.id   5e1995d764b15c305f9ac54687e6a961
#
_cell.length_a   1.000
_cell.length_b   1.000
_cell.length_c   1.000
_cell.angle_alpha   90.00
_cell.angle_beta   90.00
_cell.angle_gamma   90.00
#
_symmetry.space_group_name_H-M   'P 1'
#
loop_
_entity.id
_entity.type
_entity.pdbx_description
1 polymer ?
#
loop_
_entity_poly.entity_id
_entity_poly.type
_entity_poly.pdbx_seq_one_letter_code
_entity_poly.pdbx_strand_id
1 'polypeptide(L)'
;MHYFDTSFLAPLVREERSSTRVGRFMAGLPTGELAISRWTEVEFASLLARDVRMGAIAPDEARMVDALLEDVVLQSFIVLLPSGDDYERARHYLRNYETGLRAGDALHLAIAGNHRAKAIYSLDKTMIKAGKILGLPVSAGIRMG
;
A
#
# COMPACT_ATOMS: atom_id res chain seq x y z
N MET A 1 2.39 4.07 -14.27
CA MET A 1 1.43 3.52 -13.30
C MET A 1 1.52 4.25 -11.97
N HIS A 2 0.49 4.13 -11.16
CA HIS A 2 0.40 4.66 -9.80
C HIS A 2 0.37 3.51 -8.83
N TYR A 3 1.31 3.47 -7.91
CA TYR A 3 1.42 2.38 -6.94
C TYR A 3 0.84 2.79 -5.59
N PHE A 4 0.15 1.87 -4.93
CA PHE A 4 -0.50 2.10 -3.64
C PHE A 4 -0.01 1.08 -2.62
N ASP A 5 0.39 1.55 -1.45
CA ASP A 5 0.70 0.65 -0.35
C ASP A 5 -0.58 0.23 0.40
N THR A 6 -0.42 -0.63 1.37
CA THR A 6 -1.54 -1.17 2.15
C THR A 6 -2.30 -0.09 2.92
N SER A 7 -1.60 0.92 3.44
CA SER A 7 -2.23 2.00 4.22
C SER A 7 -3.19 2.83 3.38
N PHE A 8 -2.89 3.00 2.09
CA PHE A 8 -3.74 3.75 1.16
C PHE A 8 -4.90 2.89 0.66
N LEU A 9 -4.68 1.59 0.51
CA LEU A 9 -5.68 0.65 0.01
C LEU A 9 -6.77 0.32 1.04
N ALA A 10 -6.40 0.17 2.31
CA ALA A 10 -7.32 -0.27 3.36
C ALA A 10 -8.60 0.57 3.46
N PRO A 11 -8.55 1.93 3.36
CA PRO A 11 -9.76 2.74 3.41
C PRO A 11 -10.77 2.50 2.29
N LEU A 12 -10.37 1.86 1.20
CA LEU A 12 -11.29 1.53 0.10
C LEU A 12 -12.24 0.38 0.44
N VAL A 13 -11.83 -0.53 1.31
CA VAL A 13 -12.55 -1.77 1.57
C VAL A 13 -13.07 -1.88 2.99
N ARG A 14 -12.68 -0.94 3.86
CA ARG A 14 -13.23 -0.84 5.20
C ARG A 14 -13.38 0.61 5.61
N GLU A 15 -14.39 0.90 6.43
CA GLU A 15 -14.70 2.26 6.86
C GLU A 15 -13.57 2.81 7.74
N GLU A 16 -12.96 3.91 7.30
CA GLU A 16 -11.96 4.66 8.05
C GLU A 16 -12.20 6.15 7.84
N ARG A 17 -11.56 6.98 8.67
CA ARG A 17 -11.71 8.44 8.58
C ARG A 17 -11.37 8.99 7.18
N SER A 18 -10.43 8.37 6.50
CA SER A 18 -9.95 8.81 5.19
C SER A 18 -10.71 8.20 4.00
N SER A 19 -11.66 7.27 4.22
CA SER A 19 -12.30 6.49 3.15
C SER A 19 -12.90 7.34 2.04
N THR A 20 -13.62 8.40 2.37
CA THR A 20 -14.25 9.28 1.37
C THR A 20 -13.19 9.99 0.52
N ARG A 21 -12.14 10.52 1.16
CA ARG A 21 -11.07 11.24 0.46
C ARG A 21 -10.26 10.31 -0.43
N VAL A 22 -9.92 9.13 0.06
CA VAL A 22 -9.19 8.12 -0.70
C VAL A 22 -10.01 7.67 -1.92
N GLY A 23 -11.28 7.33 -1.72
CA GLY A 23 -12.15 6.91 -2.81
C GLY A 23 -12.30 7.98 -3.89
N ARG A 24 -12.47 9.22 -3.49
CA ARG A 24 -12.58 10.35 -4.42
C ARG A 24 -11.27 10.57 -5.19
N PHE A 25 -10.14 10.48 -4.51
CA PHE A 25 -8.82 10.61 -5.14
C PHE A 25 -8.60 9.52 -6.17
N MET A 26 -8.87 8.26 -5.81
CA MET A 26 -8.69 7.12 -6.70
C MET A 26 -9.58 7.21 -7.94
N ALA A 27 -10.82 7.67 -7.77
CA ALA A 27 -11.74 7.83 -8.89
C ALA A 27 -11.27 8.86 -9.93
N GLY A 28 -10.42 9.78 -9.53
CA GLY A 28 -9.82 10.78 -10.43
C GLY A 28 -8.59 10.31 -11.20
N LEU A 29 -8.08 9.13 -10.92
CA LEU A 29 -6.88 8.60 -11.57
C LEU A 29 -7.25 7.80 -12.84
N PRO A 30 -6.31 7.72 -13.82
CA PRO A 30 -6.58 6.98 -15.05
C PRO A 30 -6.86 5.51 -14.81
N THR A 31 -7.93 5.01 -15.42
CA THR A 31 -8.29 3.58 -15.38
C THR A 31 -7.17 2.76 -16.02
N GLY A 32 -6.85 1.62 -15.42
CA GLY A 32 -5.82 0.71 -15.93
C GLY A 32 -4.38 1.07 -15.55
N GLU A 33 -4.18 2.17 -14.82
CA GLU A 33 -2.85 2.61 -14.36
C GLU A 33 -2.65 2.44 -12.85
N LEU A 34 -3.57 1.81 -12.16
CA LEU A 34 -3.50 1.60 -10.70
C LEU A 34 -2.82 0.27 -10.41
N ALA A 35 -1.84 0.27 -9.52
CA ALA A 35 -1.06 -0.93 -9.20
C ALA A 35 -0.90 -1.12 -7.69
N ILE A 36 -0.94 -2.37 -7.28
CA ILE A 36 -0.50 -2.85 -5.99
C ILE A 36 0.46 -4.02 -6.23
N SER A 37 0.92 -4.68 -5.18
CA SER A 37 1.70 -5.90 -5.33
C SER A 37 1.09 -7.06 -4.53
N ARG A 38 1.60 -8.27 -4.78
CA ARG A 38 1.25 -9.44 -3.96
C ARG A 38 1.61 -9.21 -2.50
N TRP A 39 2.64 -8.42 -2.23
CA TRP A 39 3.00 -8.03 -0.87
C TRP A 39 1.88 -7.23 -0.19
N THR A 40 1.21 -6.34 -0.91
CA THR A 40 0.06 -5.59 -0.39
C THR A 40 -1.04 -6.54 0.10
N GLU A 41 -1.33 -7.59 -0.66
CA GLU A 41 -2.35 -8.59 -0.28
C GLU A 41 -1.97 -9.31 1.01
N VAL A 42 -0.69 -9.68 1.16
CA VAL A 42 -0.20 -10.35 2.38
C VAL A 42 -0.31 -9.43 3.59
N GLU A 43 0.10 -8.18 3.45
CA GLU A 43 0.00 -7.20 4.54
C GLU A 43 -1.44 -6.94 4.95
N PHE A 44 -2.34 -6.86 3.97
CA PHE A 44 -3.75 -6.65 4.26
C PHE A 44 -4.34 -7.84 5.01
N ALA A 45 -4.02 -9.05 4.60
CA ALA A 45 -4.42 -10.27 5.32
C ALA A 45 -3.88 -10.27 6.75
N SER A 46 -2.64 -9.83 6.95
CA SER A 46 -2.03 -9.71 8.28
C SER A 46 -2.75 -8.69 9.16
N LEU A 47 -3.17 -7.57 8.58
CA LEU A 47 -3.93 -6.53 9.27
C LEU A 47 -5.29 -7.08 9.76
N LEU A 48 -6.00 -7.82 8.91
CA LEU A 48 -7.26 -8.45 9.29
C LEU A 48 -7.07 -9.51 10.37
N ALA A 49 -6.03 -10.33 10.25
CA ALA A 49 -5.70 -11.36 11.23
C ALA A 49 -5.42 -10.74 12.61
N ARG A 50 -4.69 -9.62 12.63
CA ARG A 50 -4.43 -8.87 13.87
C ARG A 50 -5.73 -8.35 14.49
N ASP A 51 -6.60 -7.75 13.67
CA ASP A 51 -7.86 -7.20 14.17
C ASP A 51 -8.75 -8.29 14.78
N VAL A 52 -8.77 -9.49 14.19
CA VAL A 52 -9.48 -10.64 14.75
C VAL A 52 -8.87 -11.07 16.10
N ARG A 53 -7.54 -11.20 16.16
CA ARG A 53 -6.86 -11.57 17.41
C ARG A 53 -7.11 -10.58 18.55
N MET A 54 -7.21 -9.30 18.22
CA MET A 54 -7.45 -8.24 19.19
C MET A 54 -8.93 -8.06 19.54
N GLY A 55 -9.81 -8.83 18.91
CA GLY A 55 -11.25 -8.71 19.12
C GLY A 55 -11.88 -7.47 18.51
N ALA A 56 -11.18 -6.78 17.60
CA ALA A 56 -11.70 -5.58 16.95
C ALA A 56 -12.77 -5.90 15.92
N ILE A 57 -12.65 -7.05 15.25
CA ILE A 57 -13.66 -7.56 14.31
C ILE A 57 -13.85 -9.05 14.50
N ALA A 58 -15.04 -9.56 14.10
CA ALA A 58 -15.31 -10.99 14.10
C ALA A 58 -14.66 -11.65 12.87
N PRO A 59 -14.34 -12.97 12.96
CA PRO A 59 -13.77 -13.69 11.80
C PRO A 59 -14.62 -13.59 10.53
N ASP A 60 -15.95 -13.59 10.64
CA ASP A 60 -16.83 -13.50 9.47
C ASP A 60 -16.75 -12.13 8.83
N GLU A 61 -16.62 -11.06 9.63
CA GLU A 61 -16.41 -9.71 9.10
C GLU A 61 -15.08 -9.62 8.35
N ALA A 62 -14.02 -10.22 8.90
CA ALA A 62 -12.71 -10.25 8.26
C ALA A 62 -12.79 -10.95 6.89
N ARG A 63 -13.51 -12.06 6.79
CA ARG A 63 -13.70 -12.78 5.52
C ARG A 63 -14.45 -11.94 4.50
N MET A 64 -15.45 -11.18 4.94
CA MET A 64 -16.21 -10.28 4.06
C MET A 64 -15.33 -9.16 3.51
N VAL A 65 -14.50 -8.56 4.36
CA VAL A 65 -13.59 -7.50 3.94
C VAL A 65 -12.53 -8.05 2.98
N ASP A 66 -12.00 -9.22 3.26
CA ASP A 66 -11.03 -9.88 2.39
C ASP A 66 -11.62 -10.19 1.01
N ALA A 67 -12.84 -10.71 0.96
CA ALA A 67 -13.54 -10.97 -0.30
C ALA A 67 -13.80 -9.66 -1.08
N LEU A 68 -14.15 -8.59 -0.40
CA LEU A 68 -14.34 -7.28 -1.02
C LEU A 68 -13.03 -6.76 -1.62
N LEU A 69 -11.92 -6.94 -0.91
CA LEU A 69 -10.60 -6.60 -1.43
C LEU A 69 -10.29 -7.37 -2.71
N GLU A 70 -10.51 -8.68 -2.72
CA GLU A 70 -10.27 -9.49 -3.91
C GLU A 70 -11.05 -8.98 -5.12
N ASP A 71 -12.32 -8.62 -4.95
CA ASP A 71 -13.15 -8.06 -6.01
C ASP A 71 -12.61 -6.73 -6.51
N VAL A 72 -12.26 -5.82 -5.61
CA VAL A 72 -11.71 -4.50 -5.96
C VAL A 72 -10.40 -4.65 -6.72
N VAL A 73 -9.51 -5.51 -6.24
CA VAL A 73 -8.21 -5.77 -6.86
C VAL A 73 -8.40 -6.35 -8.27
N LEU A 74 -9.24 -7.37 -8.41
CA LEU A 74 -9.47 -8.01 -9.69
C LEU A 74 -10.00 -7.04 -10.75
N GLN A 75 -10.87 -6.12 -10.34
CA GLN A 75 -11.52 -5.20 -11.27
C GLN A 75 -10.71 -3.94 -11.58
N SER A 76 -9.82 -3.52 -10.68
CA SER A 76 -9.28 -2.16 -10.73
C SER A 76 -7.77 -2.06 -10.72
N PHE A 77 -7.04 -3.10 -10.34
CA PHE A 77 -5.59 -2.99 -10.10
C PHE A 77 -4.77 -3.95 -10.95
N ILE A 78 -3.60 -3.46 -11.34
CA ILE A 78 -2.49 -4.31 -11.79
C ILE A 78 -1.82 -4.84 -10.53
N VAL A 79 -1.60 -6.16 -10.45
CA VAL A 79 -0.94 -6.79 -9.31
C VAL A 79 0.48 -7.18 -9.68
N LEU A 80 1.45 -6.47 -9.12
CA LEU A 80 2.87 -6.73 -9.38
C LEU A 80 3.38 -7.89 -8.52
N LEU A 81 4.23 -8.73 -9.11
CA LEU A 81 4.87 -9.83 -8.41
C LEU A 81 6.24 -9.38 -7.93
N PRO A 82 6.54 -9.43 -6.61
CA PRO A 82 7.88 -9.11 -6.14
C PRO A 82 8.92 -10.05 -6.73
N SER A 83 10.04 -9.48 -7.15
CA SER A 83 11.18 -10.22 -7.72
C SER A 83 12.36 -10.24 -6.76
N GLY A 84 13.37 -11.04 -7.07
CA GLY A 84 14.62 -11.03 -6.32
C GLY A 84 15.27 -9.64 -6.28
N ASP A 85 15.19 -8.90 -7.37
CA ASP A 85 15.72 -7.53 -7.44
C ASP A 85 14.97 -6.58 -6.48
N ASP A 86 13.67 -6.78 -6.29
CA ASP A 86 12.91 -5.98 -5.33
C ASP A 86 13.38 -6.22 -3.90
N TYR A 87 13.65 -7.46 -3.53
CA TYR A 87 14.19 -7.79 -2.21
C TYR A 87 15.58 -7.21 -2.00
N GLU A 88 16.44 -7.27 -3.01
CA GLU A 88 17.77 -6.67 -2.93
C GLU A 88 17.69 -5.15 -2.78
N ARG A 89 16.80 -4.50 -3.52
CA ARG A 89 16.59 -3.06 -3.43
C ARG A 89 16.04 -2.67 -2.06
N ALA A 90 15.12 -3.45 -1.51
CA ALA A 90 14.57 -3.21 -0.17
C ALA A 90 15.67 -3.28 0.89
N ARG A 91 16.56 -4.27 0.82
CA ARG A 91 17.73 -4.36 1.71
C ARG A 91 18.59 -3.10 1.59
N HIS A 92 18.82 -2.64 0.38
CA HIS A 92 19.62 -1.44 0.13
C HIS A 92 18.99 -0.21 0.81
N TYR A 93 17.67 -0.01 0.67
CA TYR A 93 16.96 1.08 1.29
C TYR A 93 17.05 1.02 2.82
N LEU A 94 16.95 -0.18 3.40
CA LEU A 94 17.01 -0.38 4.85
C LEU A 94 18.39 -0.05 5.43
N ARG A 95 19.45 -0.12 4.64
CA ARG A 95 20.80 0.26 5.06
C ARG A 95 20.97 1.78 5.21
N ASN A 96 20.10 2.56 4.63
CA ASN A 96 20.01 3.99 4.92
C ASN A 96 19.20 4.19 6.19
N TYR A 97 19.88 4.17 7.34
CA TYR A 97 19.22 4.17 8.65
C TYR A 97 18.45 5.46 8.96
N GLU A 98 18.72 6.56 8.25
CA GLU A 98 18.00 7.81 8.41
C GLU A 98 16.54 7.73 7.97
N THR A 99 16.20 6.76 7.12
CA THR A 99 14.85 6.62 6.60
C THR A 99 13.83 6.20 7.65
N GLY A 100 14.25 5.48 8.68
CA GLY A 100 13.36 4.90 9.66
C GLY A 100 12.45 3.79 9.11
N LEU A 101 12.76 3.29 7.91
CA LEU A 101 11.94 2.26 7.26
C LEU A 101 11.96 0.94 8.00
N ARG A 102 10.81 0.25 7.95
CA ARG A 102 10.69 -1.16 8.31
C ARG A 102 10.67 -2.00 7.03
N ALA A 103 10.83 -3.31 7.20
CA ALA A 103 11.00 -4.24 6.08
C ALA A 103 9.86 -4.17 5.06
N GLY A 104 8.62 -4.15 5.53
CA GLY A 104 7.45 -4.14 4.64
C GLY A 104 7.37 -2.88 3.79
N ASP A 105 7.64 -1.72 4.39
CA ASP A 105 7.61 -0.44 3.68
C ASP A 105 8.74 -0.34 2.68
N ALA A 106 9.93 -0.83 3.05
CA ALA A 106 11.07 -0.88 2.14
C ALA A 106 10.76 -1.74 0.91
N LEU A 107 10.04 -2.85 1.11
CA LEU A 107 9.64 -3.73 0.01
C LEU A 107 8.64 -3.04 -0.93
N HIS A 108 7.65 -2.32 -0.40
CA HIS A 108 6.75 -1.52 -1.23
C HIS A 108 7.51 -0.51 -2.09
N LEU A 109 8.42 0.24 -1.47
CA LEU A 109 9.20 1.25 -2.19
C LEU A 109 10.10 0.61 -3.26
N ALA A 110 10.68 -0.55 -2.96
CA ALA A 110 11.52 -1.26 -3.91
C ALA A 110 10.72 -1.76 -5.12
N ILE A 111 9.56 -2.37 -4.88
CA ILE A 111 8.69 -2.85 -5.96
C ILE A 111 8.26 -1.68 -6.85
N ALA A 112 7.74 -0.62 -6.24
CA ALA A 112 7.28 0.54 -6.98
C ALA A 112 8.41 1.23 -7.75
N GLY A 113 9.56 1.40 -7.13
CA GLY A 113 10.72 2.03 -7.74
C GLY A 113 11.29 1.23 -8.90
N ASN A 114 11.43 -0.07 -8.75
CA ASN A 114 11.95 -0.95 -9.81
C ASN A 114 10.99 -1.02 -11.02
N HIS A 115 9.70 -0.87 -10.79
CA HIS A 115 8.69 -0.80 -11.85
C HIS A 115 8.46 0.62 -12.39
N ARG A 116 9.27 1.58 -11.93
CA ARG A 116 9.23 2.98 -12.38
C ARG A 116 7.85 3.62 -12.25
N ALA A 117 7.20 3.41 -11.11
CA ALA A 117 5.92 4.03 -10.83
C ALA A 117 6.05 5.56 -10.90
N LYS A 118 5.08 6.20 -11.56
CA LYS A 118 5.02 7.67 -11.66
C LYS A 118 4.79 8.31 -10.30
N ALA A 119 4.05 7.63 -9.44
CA ALA A 119 3.74 8.06 -8.10
C ALA A 119 3.52 6.85 -7.21
N ILE A 120 3.84 7.03 -5.93
CA ILE A 120 3.67 6.01 -4.88
C ILE A 120 2.84 6.68 -3.79
N TYR A 121 1.66 6.14 -3.52
CA TYR A 121 0.74 6.73 -2.54
C TYR A 121 0.71 5.91 -1.26
N SER A 122 0.86 6.61 -0.15
CA SER A 122 0.84 6.04 1.20
C SER A 122 0.22 7.04 2.17
N LEU A 123 -0.47 6.55 3.18
CA LEU A 123 -0.95 7.37 4.30
C LEU A 123 0.01 7.31 5.50
N ASP A 124 1.09 6.56 5.38
CA ASP A 124 2.11 6.42 6.43
C ASP A 124 3.14 7.54 6.30
N LYS A 125 3.21 8.41 7.31
CA LYS A 125 4.12 9.56 7.32
C LYS A 125 5.59 9.15 7.27
N THR A 126 5.96 8.04 7.93
CA THR A 126 7.32 7.52 7.90
C THR A 126 7.72 7.11 6.48
N MET A 127 6.82 6.42 5.78
CA MET A 127 7.07 6.01 4.40
C MET A 127 7.18 7.19 3.45
N ILE A 128 6.33 8.21 3.61
CA ILE A 128 6.40 9.43 2.80
C ILE A 128 7.74 10.14 3.01
N LYS A 129 8.16 10.30 4.26
CA LYS A 129 9.45 10.91 4.58
C LYS A 129 10.62 10.11 4.00
N ALA A 130 10.59 8.80 4.18
CA ALA A 130 11.63 7.92 3.65
C ALA A 130 11.71 8.01 2.13
N GLY A 131 10.58 8.06 1.45
CA GLY A 131 10.53 8.23 0.01
C GLY A 131 11.25 9.50 -0.45
N LYS A 132 11.07 10.61 0.26
CA LYS A 132 11.77 11.86 -0.04
C LYS A 132 13.28 11.72 0.13
N ILE A 133 13.73 11.09 1.20
CA ILE A 133 15.15 10.84 1.46
C ILE A 133 15.76 9.99 0.33
N LEU A 134 15.02 9.00 -0.16
CA LEU A 134 15.47 8.07 -1.19
C LEU A 134 15.30 8.62 -2.62
N GLY A 135 14.71 9.81 -2.79
CA GLY A 135 14.45 10.39 -4.11
C GLY A 135 13.31 9.71 -4.86
N LEU A 136 12.36 9.11 -4.17
CA LEU A 136 11.21 8.44 -4.77
C LEU A 136 9.95 9.32 -4.73
N PRO A 137 9.05 9.18 -5.73
CA PRO A 137 7.85 10.03 -5.83
C PRO A 137 6.74 9.58 -4.88
N VAL A 138 6.99 9.61 -3.58
CA VAL A 138 6.03 9.18 -2.54
C VAL A 138 5.27 10.38 -2.00
N SER A 139 3.95 10.25 -1.91
CA SER A 139 3.10 11.28 -1.30
C SER A 139 1.83 10.66 -0.73
N ALA A 140 1.06 11.47 0.01
CA ALA A 140 -0.24 11.05 0.51
C ALA A 140 -1.33 11.11 -0.56
N GLY A 141 -1.16 11.90 -1.61
CA GLY A 141 -2.18 12.11 -2.64
C GLY A 141 -3.40 12.88 -2.16
N ILE A 142 -3.73 12.77 -0.88
CA ILE A 142 -4.86 13.44 -0.25
C ILE A 142 -4.37 14.35 0.87
N ARG A 143 -5.26 15.24 1.33
CA ARG A 143 -4.98 16.08 2.49
C ARG A 143 -5.01 15.22 3.76
N MET A 144 -3.90 15.21 4.49
CA MET A 144 -3.76 14.53 5.77
C MET A 144 -4.06 15.53 6.88
N GLY A 145 -5.09 15.26 7.68
CA GLY A 145 -5.43 16.21 8.71
C GLY A 145 -6.27 15.64 9.79
#